data_173e01f7593d2ae92924999f0946793c
#
_entry.id   173e01f7593d2ae92924999f0946793c
#
_cell.length_a   1.000
_cell.length_b   1.000
_cell.length_c   1.000
_cell.angle_alpha   90.00
_cell.angle_beta   90.00
_cell.angle_gamma   90.00
#
_symmetry.space_group_name_H-M   'P 1'
#
loop_
_entity.id
_entity.type
_entity.pdbx_description
1 polymer ?
#
loop_
_entity_poly.entity_id
_entity_poly.type
_entity_poly.pdbx_seq_one_letter_code
_entity_poly.pdbx_strand_id
1 'polypeptide(L)'
;MDQKFIAAFEANRVEAEKLGARMRPVDVKSAKRTLSGNRTSDGFNTLMAKGRLDLSLEALVVDKRFTALFTDEEANEALNRLLDAGFYRF
;
A
#
# COMPACT_ATOMS: atom_id res chain seq x y z
N MET A 1 -3.13 -0.76 17.43
CA MET A 1 -2.50 -1.17 16.18
C MET A 1 -2.98 -0.36 14.98
N ASP A 2 -4.26 -0.11 14.86
CA ASP A 2 -4.81 0.66 13.73
C ASP A 2 -4.19 2.06 13.64
N GLN A 3 -3.96 2.71 14.77
CA GLN A 3 -3.36 4.04 14.81
C GLN A 3 -1.93 4.02 14.27
N LYS A 4 -1.17 2.97 14.54
CA LYS A 4 0.20 2.84 14.00
C LYS A 4 0.18 2.67 12.49
N PHE A 5 -0.79 1.90 11.98
CA PHE A 5 -0.97 1.74 10.55
C PHE A 5 -1.32 3.07 9.88
N ILE A 6 -2.28 3.79 10.46
CA ILE A 6 -2.70 5.09 9.94
C ILE A 6 -1.54 6.07 9.93
N ALA A 7 -0.76 6.12 11.00
CA ALA A 7 0.39 7.02 11.11
C ALA A 7 1.48 6.66 10.09
N ALA A 8 1.75 5.37 9.90
CA ALA A 8 2.73 4.91 8.93
C ALA A 8 2.28 5.23 7.50
N PHE A 9 0.99 5.01 7.21
CA PHE A 9 0.45 5.34 5.90
C PHE A 9 0.51 6.84 5.63
N GLU A 10 0.20 7.66 6.63
CA GLU A 10 0.24 9.11 6.49
C GLU A 10 1.66 9.60 6.20
N ALA A 11 2.66 9.04 6.87
CA ALA A 11 4.06 9.36 6.60
C ALA A 11 4.43 9.00 5.15
N ASN A 12 3.99 7.83 4.68
CA ASN A 12 4.22 7.41 3.31
C ASN A 12 3.49 8.32 2.32
N ARG A 13 2.28 8.73 2.66
CA ARG A 13 1.48 9.62 1.81
C ARG A 13 2.17 10.97 1.61
N VAL A 14 2.73 11.53 2.65
CA VAL A 14 3.47 12.80 2.57
C VAL A 14 4.66 12.67 1.63
N GLU A 15 5.43 11.59 1.75
CA GLU A 15 6.56 11.35 0.86
C GLU A 15 6.11 11.11 -0.58
N ALA A 16 5.01 10.38 -0.76
CA ALA A 16 4.47 10.10 -2.09
C ALA A 16 4.03 11.38 -2.79
N GLU A 17 3.42 12.31 -2.06
CA GLU A 17 3.01 13.60 -2.63
C GLU A 17 4.20 14.38 -3.19
N LYS A 18 5.34 14.32 -2.53
CA LYS A 18 6.56 14.96 -3.01
C LYS A 18 7.02 14.40 -4.36
N LEU A 19 6.63 13.16 -4.64
CA LEU A 19 6.95 12.48 -5.91
C LEU A 19 5.85 12.64 -6.95
N GLY A 20 4.77 13.36 -6.61
CA GLY A 20 3.65 13.56 -7.52
C GLY A 20 2.55 12.52 -7.41
N ALA A 21 2.64 11.58 -6.49
CA ALA A 21 1.62 10.56 -6.27
C ALA A 21 0.57 11.10 -5.31
N ARG A 22 -0.68 11.15 -5.76
CA ARG A 22 -1.79 11.61 -4.92
C ARG A 22 -2.47 10.41 -4.30
N MET A 23 -2.49 10.37 -2.97
CA MET A 23 -3.06 9.28 -2.22
C MET A 23 -4.04 9.86 -1.20
N ARG A 24 -5.22 9.25 -1.08
CA ARG A 24 -6.18 9.64 -0.06
C ARG A 24 -5.81 9.00 1.27
N PRO A 25 -6.08 9.69 2.40
CA PRO A 25 -5.88 9.04 3.70
C PRO A 25 -6.75 7.79 3.82
N VAL A 26 -6.18 6.72 4.38
CA VAL A 26 -6.91 5.47 4.59
C VAL A 26 -6.70 4.98 6.01
N ASP A 27 -7.73 4.31 6.55
CA ASP A 27 -7.63 3.49 7.75
C ASP A 27 -7.63 2.01 7.33
N VAL A 28 -7.61 1.10 8.31
CA VAL A 28 -7.59 -0.33 8.02
C VAL A 28 -8.83 -0.75 7.23
N LYS A 29 -9.99 -0.21 7.58
CA LYS A 29 -11.26 -0.56 6.90
C LYS A 29 -11.23 -0.11 5.43
N SER A 30 -10.76 1.09 5.15
CA SER A 30 -10.64 1.60 3.79
C SER A 30 -9.61 0.80 2.99
N ALA A 31 -8.51 0.41 3.65
CA ALA A 31 -7.48 -0.41 3.03
C ALA A 31 -8.04 -1.76 2.60
N LYS A 32 -8.83 -2.40 3.47
CA LYS A 32 -9.49 -3.68 3.14
C LYS A 32 -10.41 -3.54 1.95
N ARG A 33 -11.16 -2.44 1.88
CA ARG A 33 -12.04 -2.15 0.76
C ARG A 33 -11.25 -2.01 -0.54
N THR A 34 -10.13 -1.31 -0.50
CA THR A 34 -9.27 -1.14 -1.67
C THR A 34 -8.72 -2.48 -2.16
N LEU A 35 -8.35 -3.36 -1.23
CA LEU A 35 -7.81 -4.67 -1.59
C LEU A 35 -8.88 -5.60 -2.15
N SER A 36 -10.14 -5.41 -1.79
CA SER A 36 -11.24 -6.23 -2.31
C SER A 36 -11.68 -5.78 -3.71
N GLY A 37 -11.25 -4.61 -4.18
CA GLY A 37 -11.53 -4.14 -5.52
C GLY A 37 -10.56 -4.73 -6.54
N ASN A 38 -10.79 -4.40 -7.82
CA ASN A 38 -9.96 -4.89 -8.92
C ASN A 38 -8.87 -3.90 -9.34
N ARG A 39 -8.69 -2.84 -8.56
CA ARG A 39 -7.75 -1.77 -8.88
C ARG A 39 -6.68 -1.66 -7.80
N THR A 40 -5.50 -1.24 -8.23
CA THR A 40 -4.45 -0.86 -7.28
C THR A 40 -4.86 0.40 -6.51
N SER A 41 -4.17 0.67 -5.40
CA SER A 41 -4.46 1.83 -4.58
C SER A 41 -4.13 3.13 -5.31
N ASP A 42 -4.63 4.25 -4.77
CA ASP A 42 -4.33 5.58 -5.30
C ASP A 42 -2.83 5.81 -5.33
N GLY A 43 -2.34 6.34 -6.45
CA GLY A 43 -0.93 6.66 -6.60
C GLY A 43 -0.01 5.50 -6.89
N PHE A 44 -0.53 4.27 -6.92
CA PHE A 44 0.29 3.07 -7.14
C PHE A 44 1.12 3.17 -8.43
N ASN A 45 0.47 3.52 -9.54
CA ASN A 45 1.16 3.61 -10.84
C ASN A 45 2.24 4.69 -10.84
N THR A 46 1.97 5.82 -10.19
CA THR A 46 2.96 6.91 -10.08
C THR A 46 4.16 6.46 -9.27
N LEU A 47 3.92 5.77 -8.14
CA LEU A 47 4.99 5.24 -7.30
C LEU A 47 5.79 4.17 -8.03
N MET A 48 5.12 3.34 -8.83
CA MET A 48 5.78 2.34 -9.64
C MET A 48 6.74 3.02 -10.64
N ALA A 49 6.27 4.05 -11.31
CA ALA A 49 7.09 4.80 -12.28
C ALA A 49 8.28 5.49 -11.62
N LYS A 50 8.14 5.90 -10.36
CA LYS A 50 9.22 6.55 -9.61
C LYS A 50 10.14 5.57 -8.89
N GLY A 51 9.85 4.28 -8.96
CA GLY A 51 10.63 3.27 -8.26
C GLY A 51 10.44 3.30 -6.74
N ARG A 52 9.32 3.79 -6.26
CA ARG A 52 9.04 3.97 -4.84
C ARG A 52 7.74 3.27 -4.41
N LEU A 53 7.53 2.05 -4.86
CA LEU A 53 6.38 1.24 -4.45
C LEU A 53 6.41 0.91 -2.95
N ASP A 54 7.55 1.08 -2.30
CA ASP A 54 7.66 0.96 -0.84
C ASP A 54 6.73 1.92 -0.10
N LEU A 55 6.29 2.99 -0.76
CA LEU A 55 5.36 3.97 -0.18
C LEU A 55 3.89 3.63 -0.43
N SER A 56 3.61 2.60 -1.22
CA SER A 56 2.24 2.24 -1.58
C SER A 56 1.49 1.61 -0.41
N LEU A 57 0.15 1.64 -0.47
CA LEU A 57 -0.70 0.95 0.49
C LEU A 57 -0.38 -0.55 0.49
N GLU A 58 -0.21 -1.13 -0.69
CA GLU A 58 0.08 -2.55 -0.84
C GLU A 58 1.37 -2.94 -0.08
N ALA A 59 2.41 -2.14 -0.18
CA ALA A 59 3.66 -2.41 0.53
C ALA A 59 3.46 -2.37 2.05
N LEU A 60 2.61 -1.46 2.52
CA LEU A 60 2.33 -1.34 3.95
C LEU A 60 1.51 -2.53 4.46
N VAL A 61 0.59 -3.04 3.64
CA VAL A 61 -0.23 -4.21 4.00
C VAL A 61 0.64 -5.45 4.21
N VAL A 62 1.68 -5.64 3.40
CA VAL A 62 2.57 -6.81 3.52
C VAL A 62 3.72 -6.58 4.52
N ASP A 63 3.82 -5.40 5.11
CA ASP A 63 4.81 -5.11 6.15
C ASP A 63 4.50 -5.97 7.38
N LYS A 64 5.54 -6.60 7.94
CA LYS A 64 5.39 -7.50 9.09
C LYS A 64 4.71 -6.84 10.28
N ARG A 65 4.85 -5.54 10.42
CA ARG A 65 4.22 -4.80 11.53
C ARG A 65 2.71 -4.78 11.41
N PHE A 66 2.17 -4.92 10.22
CA PHE A 66 0.76 -4.67 9.95
C PHE A 66 0.01 -5.83 9.30
N THR A 67 0.70 -6.88 8.88
CA THR A 67 0.04 -8.02 8.21
C THR A 67 -1.04 -8.65 9.09
N ALA A 68 -0.87 -8.61 10.41
CA ALA A 68 -1.86 -9.18 11.34
C ALA A 68 -3.20 -8.44 11.31
N LEU A 69 -3.25 -7.23 10.77
CA LEU A 69 -4.49 -6.46 10.63
C LEU A 69 -5.32 -6.89 9.42
N PHE A 70 -4.76 -7.73 8.56
CA PHE A 70 -5.38 -8.13 7.30
C PHE A 70 -5.49 -9.65 7.22
N THR A 71 -6.42 -10.13 6.40
CA THR A 71 -6.54 -11.56 6.14
C THR A 71 -5.42 -12.01 5.20
N ASP A 72 -5.19 -13.33 5.15
CA ASP A 72 -4.22 -13.90 4.22
C ASP A 72 -4.56 -13.54 2.78
N GLU A 73 -5.85 -13.55 2.43
CA GLU A 73 -6.30 -13.20 1.09
C GLU A 73 -5.96 -11.74 0.77
N GLU A 74 -6.18 -10.85 1.72
CA GLU A 74 -5.88 -9.42 1.53
C GLU A 74 -4.37 -9.19 1.38
N ALA A 75 -3.58 -9.85 2.21
CA ALA A 75 -2.13 -9.74 2.14
C ALA A 75 -1.60 -10.32 0.82
N ASN A 76 -2.15 -11.46 0.39
CA ASN A 76 -1.75 -12.07 -0.88
C ASN A 76 -2.11 -11.19 -2.06
N GLU A 77 -3.27 -10.54 -2.04
CA GLU A 77 -3.67 -9.61 -3.10
C GLU A 77 -2.69 -8.45 -3.19
N ALA A 78 -2.32 -7.87 -2.05
CA ALA A 78 -1.34 -6.79 -2.02
C ALA A 78 0.01 -7.25 -2.56
N LEU A 79 0.46 -8.43 -2.13
CA LEU A 79 1.72 -8.99 -2.59
C LEU A 79 1.71 -9.22 -4.11
N ASN A 80 0.62 -9.78 -4.64
CA ASN A 80 0.50 -10.05 -6.07
C ASN A 80 0.58 -8.76 -6.88
N ARG A 81 -0.04 -7.68 -6.41
CA ARG A 81 0.04 -6.38 -7.08
C ARG A 81 1.46 -5.87 -7.13
N LEU A 82 2.21 -6.05 -6.04
CA LEU A 82 3.61 -5.64 -5.98
C LEU A 82 4.49 -6.49 -6.89
N LEU A 83 4.26 -7.81 -6.92
CA LEU A 83 5.01 -8.72 -7.79
C LEU A 83 4.75 -8.40 -9.26
N ASP A 84 3.50 -8.16 -9.63
CA ASP A 84 3.12 -7.81 -11.00
C ASP A 84 3.79 -6.50 -11.44
N ALA A 85 4.00 -5.59 -10.50
CA ALA A 85 4.67 -4.33 -10.77
C ALA A 85 6.21 -4.45 -10.74
N GLY A 86 6.74 -5.63 -10.44
CA GLY A 86 8.18 -5.87 -10.37
C GLY A 86 8.86 -5.34 -9.13
N PHE A 87 8.10 -5.07 -8.06
CA PHE A 87 8.66 -4.49 -6.83
C PHE A 87 9.67 -5.44 -6.15
N TYR A 88 9.30 -6.73 -6.06
CA TYR A 88 10.19 -7.75 -5.52
C TYR A 88 10.88 -8.46 -6.67
N ARG A 89 12.10 -8.06 -6.97
CA ARG A 89 12.94 -8.71 -7.98
C ARG A 89 14.01 -9.52 -7.28
N PHE A 90 14.12 -10.75 -7.66
CA PHE A 90 15.13 -11.64 -7.15
C PHE A 90 16.10 -12.05 -8.23
#